data_574b6ad0474cd1590b76bbfaa31ccf4b
#
_entry.id   574b6ad0474cd1590b76bbfaa31ccf4b
#
_cell.length_a   1.000
_cell.length_b   1.000
_cell.length_c   1.000
_cell.angle_alpha   90.00
_cell.angle_beta   90.00
_cell.angle_gamma   90.00
#
_symmetry.space_group_name_H-M   'P 1'
#
loop_
_entity.id
_entity.type
_entity.pdbx_description
1 polymer ?
#
loop_
_entity_poly.entity_id
_entity_poly.type
_entity_poly.pdbx_seq_one_letter_code
_entity_poly.pdbx_strand_id
1 'polypeptide(L)'
;MIIERRHLARLTGLVAAAALLPAIPHQAQAATAAEIDAEVVAAEARLRAMPNAAPLFREARSVLIFPRIIQGGFIVGGQFGEGALRHNGATEGYFNIAGASFGLLAGAQVGGLAMFFMNEAGLRALMNADGWEIGTGPTVAVLDQGVQANVTSTTLREPVYAITFSQSGLMAALALNGTKITRIRPAAR
;
A
#
# COMPACT_ATOMS: atom_id res chain seq x y z
N MET A 1 73.96 -16.97 -33.11
CA MET A 1 73.88 -16.15 -34.32
C MET A 1 72.51 -15.51 -34.35
N ILE A 2 72.45 -14.22 -34.01
CA ILE A 2 71.72 -13.16 -34.65
C ILE A 2 70.15 -13.27 -34.57
N ILE A 3 69.52 -12.55 -33.64
CA ILE A 3 68.89 -11.23 -33.70
C ILE A 3 67.67 -11.20 -34.64
N GLU A 4 66.49 -10.84 -34.15
CA GLU A 4 65.73 -9.59 -34.29
C GLU A 4 64.39 -9.72 -33.59
N ARG A 5 64.07 -8.97 -32.59
CA ARG A 5 63.56 -7.57 -32.50
C ARG A 5 62.19 -7.32 -33.12
N ARG A 6 61.30 -6.93 -32.22
CA ARG A 6 60.25 -5.90 -32.38
C ARG A 6 58.97 -6.27 -33.10
N HIS A 7 57.91 -6.40 -32.32
CA HIS A 7 56.72 -5.53 -32.54
C HIS A 7 55.94 -5.33 -31.25
N LEU A 8 56.15 -4.16 -30.67
CA LEU A 8 55.25 -3.59 -29.68
C LEU A 8 53.92 -3.28 -30.37
N ALA A 9 52.85 -4.02 -30.11
CA ALA A 9 51.50 -3.64 -30.46
C ALA A 9 50.93 -2.80 -29.27
N ARG A 10 50.79 -1.53 -29.55
CA ARG A 10 50.10 -0.53 -28.68
C ARG A 10 48.63 -0.90 -28.60
N LEU A 11 48.19 -1.43 -27.45
CA LEU A 11 46.78 -1.48 -27.08
C LEU A 11 46.41 -0.11 -26.56
N THR A 12 45.84 0.69 -27.42
CA THR A 12 45.12 1.93 -27.08
C THR A 12 43.88 1.55 -26.33
N GLY A 13 43.86 1.79 -25.00
CA GLY A 13 42.71 1.60 -24.14
C GLY A 13 41.64 2.66 -24.51
N LEU A 14 40.51 2.14 -24.97
CA LEU A 14 39.27 2.94 -25.12
C LEU A 14 38.66 3.11 -23.72
N VAL A 15 38.93 4.23 -23.06
CA VAL A 15 38.22 4.63 -21.83
C VAL A 15 36.83 5.06 -22.27
N ALA A 16 35.84 4.19 -22.10
CA ALA A 16 34.46 4.56 -22.22
C ALA A 16 34.08 5.48 -21.05
N ALA A 17 34.01 6.77 -21.31
CA ALA A 17 33.45 7.75 -20.38
C ALA A 17 31.96 7.46 -20.24
N ALA A 18 31.57 6.73 -19.17
CA ALA A 18 30.18 6.63 -18.76
C ALA A 18 29.72 8.02 -18.34
N ALA A 19 28.91 8.66 -19.19
CA ALA A 19 28.25 9.90 -18.88
C ALA A 19 27.32 9.65 -17.69
N LEU A 20 27.72 10.12 -16.50
CA LEU A 20 26.88 10.27 -15.33
C LEU A 20 25.84 11.35 -15.66
N LEU A 21 24.70 10.92 -16.18
CA LEU A 21 23.52 11.79 -16.23
C LEU A 21 23.15 12.13 -14.79
N PRO A 22 23.01 13.42 -14.45
CA PRO A 22 22.51 13.80 -13.12
C PRO A 22 21.12 13.20 -12.98
N ALA A 23 20.94 12.25 -12.05
CA ALA A 23 19.64 11.81 -11.61
C ALA A 23 18.95 13.03 -10.99
N ILE A 24 18.02 13.64 -11.72
CA ILE A 24 17.15 14.67 -11.17
C ILE A 24 16.35 13.97 -10.08
N PRO A 25 16.51 14.37 -8.80
CA PRO A 25 15.69 13.79 -7.75
C PRO A 25 14.23 14.13 -8.08
N HIS A 26 13.47 13.16 -8.51
CA HIS A 26 12.02 13.26 -8.49
C HIS A 26 11.66 13.38 -7.02
N GLN A 27 11.37 14.59 -6.57
CA GLN A 27 10.77 14.79 -5.27
C GLN A 27 9.46 14.00 -5.32
N ALA A 28 9.35 12.97 -4.48
CA ALA A 28 8.10 12.29 -4.25
C ALA A 28 7.15 13.33 -3.64
N GLN A 29 6.36 13.96 -4.48
CA GLN A 29 5.34 14.90 -4.07
C GLN A 29 4.23 14.10 -3.40
N ALA A 30 3.85 14.47 -2.18
CA ALA A 30 2.67 13.93 -1.53
C ALA A 30 1.46 14.18 -2.45
N ALA A 31 0.60 13.17 -2.59
CA ALA A 31 -0.56 13.29 -3.45
C ALA A 31 -1.50 14.39 -2.95
N THR A 32 -2.14 15.08 -3.87
CA THR A 32 -3.17 16.06 -3.55
C THR A 32 -4.46 15.37 -3.10
N ALA A 33 -5.31 16.07 -2.37
CA ALA A 33 -6.62 15.56 -1.95
C ALA A 33 -7.45 15.07 -3.16
N ALA A 34 -7.40 15.80 -4.27
CA ALA A 34 -8.14 15.44 -5.48
C ALA A 34 -7.62 14.15 -6.14
N GLU A 35 -6.30 13.94 -6.13
CA GLU A 35 -5.70 12.70 -6.66
C GLU A 35 -6.07 11.50 -5.79
N ILE A 36 -5.97 11.64 -4.46
CA ILE A 36 -6.37 10.58 -3.52
C ILE A 36 -7.86 10.26 -3.71
N ASP A 37 -8.72 11.26 -3.77
CA ASP A 37 -10.16 11.06 -3.95
C ASP A 37 -10.49 10.33 -5.27
N ALA A 38 -9.85 10.72 -6.37
CA ALA A 38 -10.07 10.08 -7.66
C ALA A 38 -9.67 8.59 -7.65
N GLU A 39 -8.51 8.27 -7.07
CA GLU A 39 -8.05 6.87 -6.92
C GLU A 39 -8.97 6.08 -5.98
N VAL A 40 -9.41 6.67 -4.86
CA VAL A 40 -10.30 6.05 -3.88
C VAL A 40 -11.68 5.77 -4.48
N VAL A 41 -12.27 6.70 -5.21
CA VAL A 41 -13.56 6.49 -5.89
C VAL A 41 -13.47 5.36 -6.91
N ALA A 42 -12.40 5.31 -7.70
CA ALA A 42 -12.17 4.23 -8.65
C ALA A 42 -11.98 2.87 -7.96
N ALA A 43 -11.29 2.84 -6.83
CA ALA A 43 -11.10 1.63 -6.02
C ALA A 43 -12.40 1.19 -5.36
N GLU A 44 -13.18 2.12 -4.81
CA GLU A 44 -14.50 1.85 -4.21
C GLU A 44 -15.45 1.19 -5.23
N ALA A 45 -15.50 1.71 -6.46
CA ALA A 45 -16.32 1.12 -7.51
C ALA A 45 -15.95 -0.33 -7.81
N ARG A 46 -14.65 -0.64 -7.88
CA ARG A 46 -14.16 -2.03 -8.06
C ARG A 46 -14.52 -2.93 -6.87
N LEU A 47 -14.31 -2.44 -5.66
CA LEU A 47 -14.63 -3.18 -4.43
C LEU A 47 -16.12 -3.50 -4.34
N ARG A 48 -17.00 -2.57 -4.68
CA ARG A 48 -18.46 -2.79 -4.70
C ARG A 48 -18.89 -3.87 -5.67
N ALA A 49 -18.12 -4.11 -6.72
CA ALA A 49 -18.35 -5.19 -7.68
C ALA A 49 -17.83 -6.56 -7.19
N MET A 50 -17.03 -6.58 -6.11
CA MET A 50 -16.49 -7.83 -5.56
C MET A 50 -17.52 -8.52 -4.65
N PRO A 51 -17.82 -9.81 -4.86
CA PRO A 51 -18.85 -10.53 -4.09
C PRO A 51 -18.58 -10.56 -2.57
N ASN A 52 -17.32 -10.64 -2.17
CA ASN A 52 -16.91 -10.65 -0.76
C ASN A 52 -16.90 -9.27 -0.10
N ALA A 53 -16.80 -8.18 -0.85
CA ALA A 53 -16.81 -6.83 -0.33
C ALA A 53 -18.22 -6.20 -0.29
N ALA A 54 -19.08 -6.53 -1.25
CA ALA A 54 -20.41 -5.95 -1.36
C ALA A 54 -21.29 -6.08 -0.08
N PRO A 55 -21.28 -7.21 0.67
CA PRO A 55 -21.98 -7.30 1.95
C PRO A 55 -21.41 -6.33 3.01
N LEU A 56 -20.09 -6.16 3.06
CA LEU A 56 -19.43 -5.27 4.02
C LEU A 56 -19.82 -3.81 3.79
N PHE A 57 -19.96 -3.36 2.54
CA PHE A 57 -20.41 -2.00 2.23
C PHE A 57 -21.82 -1.69 2.74
N ARG A 58 -22.68 -2.69 2.90
CA ARG A 58 -24.04 -2.51 3.42
C ARG A 58 -24.10 -2.36 4.93
N GLU A 59 -23.16 -3.02 5.62
CA GLU A 59 -23.14 -3.10 7.08
C GLU A 59 -22.14 -2.13 7.72
N ALA A 60 -21.10 -1.73 6.99
CA ALA A 60 -20.08 -0.84 7.50
C ALA A 60 -20.58 0.59 7.66
N ARG A 61 -20.19 1.23 8.77
CA ARG A 61 -20.42 2.66 8.99
C ARG A 61 -19.54 3.52 8.10
N SER A 62 -18.27 3.13 7.98
CA SER A 62 -17.29 3.86 7.16
C SER A 62 -16.30 2.85 6.57
N VAL A 63 -15.67 3.21 5.47
CA VAL A 63 -14.67 2.39 4.79
C VAL A 63 -13.43 3.23 4.53
N LEU A 64 -12.28 2.81 5.04
CA LEU A 64 -10.99 3.40 4.73
C LEU A 64 -10.38 2.63 3.56
N ILE A 65 -10.11 3.33 2.47
CA ILE A 65 -9.61 2.73 1.24
C ILE A 65 -8.24 3.29 0.93
N PHE A 66 -7.25 2.42 0.83
CA PHE A 66 -5.92 2.68 0.28
C PHE A 66 -5.86 2.06 -1.11
N PRO A 67 -6.02 2.85 -2.19
CA PRO A 67 -6.06 2.32 -3.55
C PRO A 67 -4.78 1.64 -3.97
N ARG A 68 -3.66 2.16 -3.46
CA ARG A 68 -2.33 1.71 -3.79
C ARG A 68 -1.41 1.78 -2.57
N ILE A 69 -0.95 0.62 -2.15
CA ILE A 69 0.11 0.45 -1.16
C ILE A 69 1.32 -0.12 -1.89
N ILE A 70 2.42 0.60 -1.84
CA ILE A 70 3.69 0.14 -2.38
C ILE A 70 4.45 -0.54 -1.25
N GLN A 71 4.88 -1.76 -1.49
CA GLN A 71 5.70 -2.53 -0.58
C GLN A 71 6.99 -2.92 -1.30
N GLY A 72 8.13 -2.72 -0.65
CA GLY A 72 9.42 -3.06 -1.24
C GLY A 72 10.47 -3.34 -0.18
N GLY A 73 11.47 -4.14 -0.56
CA GLY A 73 12.58 -4.52 0.30
C GLY A 73 13.20 -5.84 -0.15
N PHE A 74 14.24 -6.28 0.54
CA PHE A 74 14.88 -7.57 0.27
C PHE A 74 14.89 -8.49 1.50
N ILE A 75 15.41 -8.06 2.63
CA ILE A 75 15.37 -8.77 3.93
C ILE A 75 14.54 -7.96 4.90
N VAL A 76 14.72 -6.64 4.85
CA VAL A 76 13.91 -5.65 5.55
C VAL A 76 13.28 -4.79 4.49
N GLY A 77 11.99 -4.59 4.59
CA GLY A 77 11.23 -3.78 3.66
C GLY A 77 10.37 -2.76 4.37
N GLY A 78 9.76 -1.92 3.58
CA GLY A 78 8.75 -0.97 4.04
C GLY A 78 7.52 -1.02 3.17
N GLN A 79 6.42 -0.56 3.72
CA GLN A 79 5.19 -0.33 2.97
C GLN A 79 4.69 1.08 3.23
N PHE A 80 4.12 1.67 2.19
CA PHE A 80 3.52 2.99 2.27
C PHE A 80 2.37 3.12 1.27
N GLY A 81 1.32 3.81 1.69
CA GLY A 81 0.19 4.16 0.84
C GLY A 81 -0.60 5.32 1.42
N GLU A 82 -1.34 6.01 0.59
CA GLU A 82 -2.28 7.06 0.97
C GLU A 82 -3.69 6.67 0.56
N GLY A 83 -4.68 7.13 1.34
CA GLY A 83 -6.06 6.79 1.12
C GLY A 83 -7.02 7.71 1.85
N ALA A 84 -8.30 7.42 1.72
CA ALA A 84 -9.35 8.22 2.34
C ALA A 84 -10.39 7.37 3.05
N LEU A 85 -10.91 7.92 4.16
CA LEU A 85 -12.06 7.39 4.88
C LEU A 85 -13.33 7.89 4.19
N ARG A 86 -14.18 6.94 3.79
CA ARG A 86 -15.44 7.18 3.11
C ARG A 86 -16.60 6.87 4.05
N HIS A 87 -17.54 7.80 4.14
CA HIS A 87 -18.81 7.62 4.83
C HIS A 87 -19.94 8.14 3.97
N ASN A 88 -20.94 7.32 3.67
CA ASN A 88 -22.08 7.68 2.82
C ASN A 88 -21.69 8.34 1.49
N GLY A 89 -20.60 7.90 0.87
CA GLY A 89 -20.12 8.44 -0.39
C GLY A 89 -19.29 9.73 -0.29
N ALA A 90 -19.13 10.31 0.90
CA ALA A 90 -18.30 11.48 1.14
C ALA A 90 -16.93 11.11 1.77
N THR A 91 -15.92 11.94 1.52
CA THR A 91 -14.61 11.82 2.19
C THR A 91 -14.65 12.55 3.52
N GLU A 92 -14.38 11.82 4.63
CA GLU A 92 -14.30 12.39 5.99
C GLU A 92 -12.88 12.74 6.42
N GLY A 93 -11.89 12.18 5.76
CA GLY A 93 -10.50 12.44 6.07
C GLY A 93 -9.54 11.60 5.24
N TYR A 94 -8.29 12.00 5.26
CA TYR A 94 -7.21 11.35 4.54
C TYR A 94 -6.23 10.72 5.52
N PHE A 95 -5.69 9.59 5.14
CA PHE A 95 -4.81 8.78 5.98
C PHE A 95 -3.67 8.23 5.15
N ASN A 96 -2.53 8.02 5.79
CA ASN A 96 -1.48 7.18 5.25
C ASN A 96 -1.40 5.87 6.03
N ILE A 97 -0.87 4.86 5.39
CA ILE A 97 -0.49 3.59 5.97
C ILE A 97 1.01 3.42 5.76
N ALA A 98 1.72 3.16 6.85
CA ALA A 98 3.16 2.95 6.82
C ALA A 98 3.55 1.83 7.77
N GLY A 99 4.51 1.02 7.39
CA GLY A 99 4.98 -0.09 8.22
C GLY A 99 6.32 -0.63 7.74
N ALA A 100 7.02 -1.28 8.66
CA ALA A 100 8.17 -2.11 8.32
C ALA A 100 7.69 -3.53 8.04
N SER A 101 8.26 -4.16 7.03
CA SER A 101 8.03 -5.56 6.74
C SER A 101 9.34 -6.33 6.85
N PHE A 102 9.29 -7.52 7.47
CA PHE A 102 10.41 -8.41 7.59
C PHE A 102 10.10 -9.68 6.80
N GLY A 103 11.01 -10.09 5.93
CA GLY A 103 10.85 -11.30 5.14
C GLY A 103 11.55 -11.21 3.79
N LEU A 104 11.57 -12.33 3.07
CA LEU A 104 12.10 -12.40 1.70
C LEU A 104 11.12 -11.73 0.73
N LEU A 105 11.15 -10.41 0.70
CA LEU A 105 10.47 -9.62 -0.32
C LEU A 105 11.45 -9.43 -1.48
N ALA A 106 11.29 -10.19 -2.53
CA ALA A 106 12.07 -9.99 -3.75
C ALA A 106 11.34 -8.99 -4.65
N GLY A 107 11.72 -7.71 -4.58
CA GLY A 107 11.23 -6.67 -5.48
C GLY A 107 10.18 -5.75 -4.87
N ALA A 108 9.58 -4.90 -5.71
CA ALA A 108 8.48 -4.02 -5.35
C ALA A 108 7.15 -4.68 -5.69
N GLN A 109 6.20 -4.58 -4.78
CA GLN A 109 4.83 -5.07 -4.94
C GLN A 109 3.85 -3.92 -4.75
N VAL A 110 2.73 -3.98 -5.42
CA VAL A 110 1.67 -2.99 -5.32
C VAL A 110 0.34 -3.70 -5.09
N GLY A 111 -0.43 -3.22 -4.13
CA GLY A 111 -1.76 -3.74 -3.84
C GLY A 111 -2.63 -2.67 -3.21
N GLY A 112 -3.91 -2.91 -3.12
CA GLY A 112 -4.86 -2.07 -2.39
C GLY A 112 -5.34 -2.74 -1.11
N LEU A 113 -5.82 -1.92 -0.17
CA LEU A 113 -6.40 -2.35 1.09
C LEU A 113 -7.69 -1.55 1.35
N ALA A 114 -8.76 -2.25 1.69
CA ALA A 114 -9.99 -1.63 2.20
C ALA A 114 -10.27 -2.14 3.61
N MET A 115 -10.52 -1.22 4.54
CA MET A 115 -10.86 -1.52 5.93
C MET A 115 -12.26 -1.03 6.22
N PHE A 116 -13.14 -1.96 6.57
CA PHE A 116 -14.56 -1.72 6.85
C PHE A 116 -14.77 -1.61 8.34
N PHE A 117 -15.18 -0.45 8.81
CA PHE A 117 -15.45 -0.17 10.23
C PHE A 117 -16.92 -0.48 10.50
N MET A 118 -17.18 -1.55 11.25
CA MET A 118 -18.54 -2.04 11.52
C MET A 118 -19.18 -1.30 12.68
N ASN A 119 -18.38 -0.73 13.58
CA ASN A 119 -18.86 -0.07 14.79
C ASN A 119 -17.98 1.13 15.21
N GLU A 120 -18.46 1.87 16.21
CA GLU A 120 -17.78 3.05 16.74
C GLU A 120 -16.41 2.72 17.41
N ALA A 121 -16.24 1.53 17.92
CA ALA A 121 -14.98 1.16 18.61
C ALA A 121 -13.82 1.10 17.60
N GLY A 122 -14.06 0.48 16.42
CA GLY A 122 -13.09 0.46 15.33
C GLY A 122 -12.79 1.87 14.80
N LEU A 123 -13.84 2.67 14.58
CA LEU A 123 -13.68 4.03 14.06
C LEU A 123 -12.91 4.95 15.04
N ARG A 124 -13.18 4.85 16.34
CA ARG A 124 -12.45 5.63 17.36
C ARG A 124 -10.95 5.29 17.41
N ALA A 125 -10.59 4.03 17.19
CA ALA A 125 -9.17 3.64 17.11
C ALA A 125 -8.47 4.35 15.95
N LEU A 126 -9.10 4.40 14.79
CA LEU A 126 -8.59 5.13 13.62
C LEU A 126 -8.47 6.63 13.87
N MET A 127 -9.44 7.21 14.57
CA MET A 127 -9.52 8.66 14.81
C MET A 127 -8.62 9.13 15.97
N ASN A 128 -7.87 8.26 16.61
CA ASN A 128 -6.91 8.62 17.64
C ASN A 128 -5.87 9.61 17.09
N ALA A 129 -5.56 10.64 17.87
CA ALA A 129 -4.62 11.70 17.47
C ALA A 129 -3.20 11.16 17.16
N ASP A 130 -2.76 10.10 17.87
CA ASP A 130 -1.46 9.46 17.67
C ASP A 130 -1.43 8.45 16.52
N GLY A 131 -2.55 8.28 15.84
CA GLY A 131 -2.74 7.23 14.83
C GLY A 131 -3.06 5.87 15.45
N TRP A 132 -3.34 4.91 14.58
CA TRP A 132 -3.67 3.55 14.97
C TRP A 132 -2.61 2.57 14.45
N GLU A 133 -1.98 1.85 15.36
CA GLU A 133 -1.12 0.71 15.05
C GLU A 133 -1.97 -0.57 15.03
N ILE A 134 -2.01 -1.23 13.89
CA ILE A 134 -2.78 -2.46 13.72
C ILE A 134 -2.14 -3.57 14.57
N GLY A 135 -2.97 -4.21 15.39
CA GLY A 135 -2.52 -5.18 16.39
C GLY A 135 -2.54 -4.63 17.81
N THR A 136 -2.67 -3.30 17.98
CA THR A 136 -2.87 -2.67 19.27
C THR A 136 -4.28 -2.04 19.33
N GLY A 137 -5.28 -2.77 19.77
CA GLY A 137 -6.65 -2.24 19.82
C GLY A 137 -7.70 -3.17 19.22
N PRO A 138 -8.71 -2.65 18.50
CA PRO A 138 -9.75 -3.48 17.92
C PRO A 138 -9.23 -4.55 16.96
N THR A 139 -9.81 -5.73 17.03
CA THR A 139 -9.47 -6.83 16.12
C THR A 139 -9.77 -6.45 14.67
N VAL A 140 -8.82 -6.76 13.80
CA VAL A 140 -8.97 -6.63 12.34
C VAL A 140 -9.03 -8.03 11.74
N ALA A 141 -10.18 -8.42 11.21
CA ALA A 141 -10.32 -9.67 10.48
C ALA A 141 -9.95 -9.47 9.02
N VAL A 142 -8.91 -10.17 8.54
CA VAL A 142 -8.49 -10.12 7.13
C VAL A 142 -9.26 -11.17 6.34
N LEU A 143 -9.91 -10.73 5.28
CA LEU A 143 -10.63 -11.58 4.34
C LEU A 143 -9.81 -11.72 3.06
N ASP A 144 -9.25 -12.89 2.84
CA ASP A 144 -8.53 -13.19 1.61
C ASP A 144 -9.47 -13.36 0.41
N GLN A 145 -9.02 -12.96 -0.78
CA GLN A 145 -9.78 -13.10 -2.03
C GLN A 145 -10.10 -14.57 -2.38
N GLY A 146 -9.31 -15.52 -1.88
CA GLY A 146 -9.49 -16.97 -2.13
C GLY A 146 -10.49 -17.65 -1.20
N VAL A 147 -10.80 -17.04 -0.06
CA VAL A 147 -11.82 -17.55 0.86
C VAL A 147 -13.14 -16.91 0.50
N GLN A 148 -13.96 -17.64 -0.22
CA GLN A 148 -15.40 -17.33 -0.30
C GLN A 148 -16.00 -17.61 1.09
N ALA A 149 -15.62 -16.80 2.07
CA ALA A 149 -16.33 -16.78 3.32
C ALA A 149 -17.75 -16.33 2.98
N ASN A 150 -18.74 -17.12 3.36
CA ASN A 150 -20.13 -16.70 3.37
C ASN A 150 -20.26 -15.56 4.39
N VAL A 151 -19.86 -14.36 3.94
CA VAL A 151 -19.96 -13.14 4.73
C VAL A 151 -21.44 -12.77 4.76
N THR A 152 -22.11 -13.20 5.79
CA THR A 152 -23.49 -12.83 6.06
C THR A 152 -23.53 -11.88 7.25
N SER A 153 -24.56 -11.07 7.35
CA SER A 153 -24.76 -10.15 8.49
C SER A 153 -24.70 -10.88 9.85
N THR A 154 -24.99 -12.17 9.88
CA THR A 154 -24.91 -13.01 11.09
C THR A 154 -23.49 -13.41 11.46
N THR A 155 -22.54 -13.34 10.53
CA THR A 155 -21.12 -13.71 10.77
C THR A 155 -20.19 -12.51 11.00
N LEU A 156 -20.67 -11.28 10.75
CA LEU A 156 -19.90 -10.04 10.94
C LEU A 156 -19.92 -9.63 12.41
N ARG A 157 -18.98 -10.15 13.20
CA ARG A 157 -18.86 -9.86 14.63
C ARG A 157 -17.66 -8.99 14.99
N GLU A 158 -16.67 -8.90 14.10
CA GLU A 158 -15.46 -8.13 14.35
C GLU A 158 -15.70 -6.64 14.13
N PRO A 159 -15.02 -5.77 14.90
CA PRO A 159 -15.15 -4.32 14.75
C PRO A 159 -14.62 -3.79 13.43
N VAL A 160 -13.63 -4.47 12.83
CA VAL A 160 -13.02 -4.07 11.55
C VAL A 160 -12.76 -5.30 10.69
N TYR A 161 -13.13 -5.21 9.42
CA TYR A 161 -12.75 -6.17 8.38
C TYR A 161 -11.81 -5.53 7.37
N ALA A 162 -10.80 -6.27 6.93
CA ALA A 162 -9.86 -5.82 5.92
C ALA A 162 -9.90 -6.73 4.69
N ILE A 163 -9.95 -6.14 3.51
CA ILE A 163 -9.86 -6.84 2.22
C ILE A 163 -8.70 -6.26 1.44
N THR A 164 -7.82 -7.12 0.96
CA THR A 164 -6.78 -6.77 -0.02
C THR A 164 -7.31 -6.93 -1.43
N PHE A 165 -6.95 -6.03 -2.34
CA PHE A 165 -7.42 -6.05 -3.73
C PHE A 165 -6.36 -5.50 -4.69
N SER A 166 -6.58 -5.69 -6.00
CA SER A 166 -5.71 -5.17 -7.07
C SER A 166 -4.23 -5.50 -6.88
N GLN A 167 -3.95 -6.71 -6.40
CA GLN A 167 -2.57 -7.15 -6.15
C GLN A 167 -1.86 -7.45 -7.47
N SER A 168 -0.67 -6.90 -7.63
CA SER A 168 0.27 -7.26 -8.69
C SER A 168 1.60 -7.69 -8.07
N GLY A 169 2.14 -8.80 -8.53
CA GLY A 169 3.32 -9.45 -7.97
C GLY A 169 2.98 -10.66 -7.08
N LEU A 170 3.99 -11.32 -6.55
CA LEU A 170 3.85 -12.48 -5.66
C LEU A 170 3.55 -11.98 -4.24
N MET A 171 2.36 -11.45 -4.01
CA MET A 171 1.98 -11.01 -2.67
C MET A 171 1.49 -12.19 -1.82
N ALA A 172 2.34 -12.65 -0.95
CA ALA A 172 1.87 -13.24 0.30
C ALA A 172 1.29 -12.10 1.16
N ALA A 173 0.17 -12.36 1.83
CA ALA A 173 -0.63 -11.48 2.65
C ALA A 173 0.09 -10.21 3.16
N LEU A 174 -0.50 -9.06 2.92
CA LEU A 174 -0.06 -7.79 3.51
C LEU A 174 0.12 -8.02 5.01
N ALA A 175 1.34 -7.93 5.53
CA ALA A 175 1.58 -8.02 6.96
C ALA A 175 1.00 -6.75 7.60
N LEU A 176 -0.23 -6.83 8.09
CA LEU A 176 -0.90 -5.69 8.69
C LEU A 176 -0.40 -5.39 10.11
N ASN A 177 0.04 -6.41 10.85
CA ASN A 177 0.54 -6.23 12.21
C ASN A 177 1.78 -5.33 12.26
N GLY A 178 1.79 -4.37 13.17
CA GLY A 178 2.86 -3.38 13.29
C GLY A 178 2.81 -2.28 12.21
N THR A 179 1.75 -2.24 11.43
CA THR A 179 1.50 -1.16 10.48
C THR A 179 0.76 -0.04 11.16
N LYS A 180 1.23 1.18 10.98
CA LYS A 180 0.63 2.39 11.54
C LYS A 180 -0.19 3.11 10.48
N ILE A 181 -1.43 3.46 10.85
CA ILE A 181 -2.31 4.31 10.07
C ILE A 181 -2.38 5.66 10.76
N THR A 182 -2.07 6.74 10.04
CA THR A 182 -2.04 8.09 10.60
C THR A 182 -2.86 9.04 9.73
N ARG A 183 -3.59 9.94 10.38
CA ARG A 183 -4.34 10.98 9.67
C ARG A 183 -3.37 11.98 9.04
N ILE A 184 -3.61 12.35 7.79
CA ILE A 184 -2.79 13.30 7.04
C ILE A 184 -3.64 14.48 6.55
N ARG A 185 -2.95 15.56 6.20
CA ARG A 185 -3.49 16.67 5.42
C ARG A 185 -2.78 16.65 4.07
N PRO A 186 -3.46 16.21 3.00
CA PRO A 186 -2.86 16.20 1.67
C PRO A 186 -2.39 17.59 1.25
N ALA A 187 -1.45 17.64 0.30
CA ALA A 187 -1.02 18.91 -0.27
C ALA A 187 -2.24 19.66 -0.86
N ALA A 188 -2.29 20.96 -0.62
CA ALA A 188 -3.18 21.84 -1.36
C ALA A 188 -2.72 21.87 -2.82
N ARG A 189 -3.68 22.02 -3.75
CA ARG A 189 -3.39 22.16 -5.19
C ARG A 189 -2.35 23.23 -5.46
#